data_0774494e240a6955bf3d42fbabd83103
#
_entry.id   0774494e240a6955bf3d42fbabd83103
#
_cell.length_a   1.000
_cell.length_b   1.000
_cell.length_c   1.000
_cell.angle_alpha   90.00
_cell.angle_beta   90.00
_cell.angle_gamma   90.00
#
_symmetry.space_group_name_H-M   'P 1'
#
loop_
_entity.id
_entity.type
_entity.pdbx_description
1 polymer ?
#
loop_
_entity_poly.entity_id
_entity_poly.type
_entity_poly.pdbx_seq_one_letter_code
_entity_poly.pdbx_strand_id
1 'polypeptide(L)'
;AELDITVEEVKMIRDSTPKEKSLRMARDLFMLSYYLGGINLIDLMQFNFKNKDTIEYIREKSKNTKKGDKKVSLTIPDEAKPIIKEWISKSGKLNFGYKYTYDNFRKYVTKEIGRLAEKIGIESHVVYYSARKSFVQHGFELGINLETLEYCIGQSMKMNRPIFNYVKIMRKHADQAIRKILDNLKK
;
A
#
# COMPACT_ATOMS: atom_id res chain seq x y z
N ALA A 1 7.74 15.85 -10.44
CA ALA A 1 8.86 15.21 -9.76
C ALA A 1 8.61 13.71 -9.62
N GLU A 2 9.64 12.93 -9.83
CA GLU A 2 9.56 11.50 -9.64
C GLU A 2 9.50 11.19 -8.14
N LEU A 3 8.46 10.49 -7.71
CA LEU A 3 8.27 10.14 -6.30
C LEU A 3 8.65 8.70 -5.98
N ASP A 4 8.89 7.87 -6.99
CA ASP A 4 9.32 6.50 -6.76
C ASP A 4 10.76 6.47 -6.23
N ILE A 5 11.04 5.46 -5.43
CA ILE A 5 12.37 5.22 -4.88
C ILE A 5 12.84 3.85 -5.34
N THR A 6 14.13 3.57 -5.17
CA THR A 6 14.71 2.31 -5.61
C THR A 6 14.32 1.15 -4.70
N VAL A 7 14.49 -0.08 -5.18
CA VAL A 7 14.30 -1.28 -4.36
C VAL A 7 15.21 -1.24 -3.14
N GLU A 8 16.47 -0.78 -3.29
CA GLU A 8 17.41 -0.67 -2.17
C GLU A 8 16.91 0.34 -1.14
N GLU A 9 16.32 1.45 -1.58
CA GLU A 9 15.76 2.46 -0.66
C GLU A 9 14.52 1.93 0.08
N VAL A 10 13.68 1.13 -0.59
CA VAL A 10 12.56 0.44 0.09
C VAL A 10 13.09 -0.49 1.18
N LYS A 11 14.16 -1.24 0.88
CA LYS A 11 14.81 -2.12 1.88
C LYS A 11 15.34 -1.31 3.06
N MET A 12 15.91 -0.14 2.83
CA MET A 12 16.40 0.74 3.90
C MET A 12 15.26 1.13 4.83
N ILE A 13 14.11 1.50 4.28
CA ILE A 13 12.93 1.82 5.10
C ILE A 13 12.47 0.59 5.87
N ARG A 14 12.31 -0.54 5.20
CA ARG A 14 11.87 -1.80 5.82
C ARG A 14 12.75 -2.20 7.01
N ASP A 15 14.05 -2.10 6.84
CA ASP A 15 15.04 -2.59 7.81
C ASP A 15 15.40 -1.56 8.88
N SER A 16 14.86 -0.34 8.76
CA SER A 16 15.12 0.72 9.74
C SER A 16 14.52 0.36 11.11
N THR A 17 15.19 0.81 12.16
CA THR A 17 14.79 0.54 13.54
C THR A 17 14.70 1.84 14.34
N PRO A 18 13.81 2.77 13.94
CA PRO A 18 13.71 4.05 14.64
C PRO A 18 13.16 3.87 16.05
N LYS A 19 13.67 4.68 16.99
CA LYS A 19 13.21 4.65 18.38
C LYS A 19 11.93 5.46 18.58
N GLU A 20 11.75 6.53 17.81
CA GLU A 20 10.56 7.36 17.92
C GLU A 20 9.33 6.62 17.37
N LYS A 21 8.24 6.64 18.13
CA LYS A 21 6.99 5.98 17.71
C LYS A 21 6.47 6.53 16.38
N SER A 22 6.58 7.86 16.17
CA SER A 22 6.14 8.47 14.92
C SER A 22 6.91 7.99 13.71
N LEU A 23 8.19 7.70 13.87
CA LEU A 23 9.02 7.17 12.78
C LEU A 23 8.77 5.67 12.55
N ARG A 24 8.45 4.90 13.62
CA ARG A 24 7.99 3.52 13.45
C ARG A 24 6.67 3.47 12.69
N MET A 25 5.74 4.38 13.03
CA MET A 25 4.50 4.56 12.29
C MET A 25 4.77 4.86 10.81
N ALA A 26 5.67 5.80 10.53
CA ALA A 26 6.05 6.19 9.17
C ALA A 26 6.59 5.00 8.38
N ARG A 27 7.53 4.24 8.97
CA ARG A 27 8.06 3.02 8.36
C ARG A 27 6.94 2.03 8.04
N ASP A 28 6.11 1.76 9.03
CA ASP A 28 5.08 0.73 8.93
C ASP A 28 3.98 1.11 7.94
N LEU A 29 3.57 2.38 7.91
CA LEU A 29 2.59 2.85 6.93
C LEU A 29 3.14 2.80 5.50
N PHE A 30 4.39 3.22 5.31
CA PHE A 30 5.03 3.11 3.99
C PHE A 30 5.06 1.64 3.53
N MET A 31 5.54 0.75 4.41
CA MET A 31 5.66 -0.67 4.06
C MET A 31 4.29 -1.33 3.85
N LEU A 32 3.26 -0.97 4.63
CA LEU A 32 1.92 -1.48 4.41
C LEU A 32 1.39 -1.09 3.03
N SER A 33 1.58 0.17 2.64
CA SER A 33 1.18 0.58 1.29
C SER A 33 1.88 -0.26 0.24
N TYR A 34 3.20 -0.41 0.36
CA TYR A 34 3.99 -1.20 -0.60
C TYR A 34 3.54 -2.67 -0.62
N TYR A 35 3.31 -3.29 0.55
CA TYR A 35 2.91 -4.70 0.65
C TYR A 35 1.48 -4.94 0.15
N LEU A 36 0.60 -3.94 0.24
CA LEU A 36 -0.80 -4.06 -0.12
C LEU A 36 -1.12 -3.41 -1.48
N GLY A 37 -0.19 -3.51 -2.42
CA GLY A 37 -0.41 -3.08 -3.80
C GLY A 37 -0.43 -1.58 -4.01
N GLY A 38 0.20 -0.82 -3.12
CA GLY A 38 0.22 0.63 -3.22
C GLY A 38 -1.07 1.30 -2.76
N ILE A 39 -1.76 0.72 -1.79
CA ILE A 39 -3.03 1.24 -1.27
C ILE A 39 -2.89 2.69 -0.79
N ASN A 40 -3.87 3.54 -1.12
CA ASN A 40 -3.94 4.90 -0.63
C ASN A 40 -4.18 4.93 0.88
N LEU A 41 -3.67 5.98 1.55
CA LEU A 41 -3.77 6.09 3.00
C LEU A 41 -5.22 6.09 3.49
N ILE A 42 -6.12 6.79 2.80
CA ILE A 42 -7.52 6.84 3.21
C ILE A 42 -8.16 5.44 3.18
N ASP A 43 -7.89 4.68 2.14
CA ASP A 43 -8.44 3.32 2.01
C ASP A 43 -7.87 2.39 3.07
N LEU A 44 -6.57 2.50 3.34
CA LEU A 44 -5.89 1.74 4.39
C LEU A 44 -6.50 2.02 5.77
N MET A 45 -6.73 3.29 6.08
CA MET A 45 -7.24 3.70 7.40
C MET A 45 -8.72 3.38 7.60
N GLN A 46 -9.48 3.24 6.53
CA GLN A 46 -10.91 2.90 6.61
C GLN A 46 -11.16 1.39 6.69
N PHE A 47 -10.19 0.58 6.27
CA PHE A 47 -10.38 -0.87 6.20
C PHE A 47 -10.42 -1.51 7.59
N ASN A 48 -11.35 -2.45 7.76
CA ASN A 48 -11.45 -3.26 8.98
C ASN A 48 -10.70 -4.57 8.76
N PHE A 49 -9.56 -4.73 9.44
CA PHE A 49 -8.68 -5.90 9.29
C PHE A 49 -9.06 -7.07 10.21
N LYS A 50 -10.10 -6.92 11.04
CA LYS A 50 -10.43 -7.93 12.03
C LYS A 50 -10.80 -9.27 11.38
N ASN A 51 -10.04 -10.30 11.68
CA ASN A 51 -10.24 -11.67 11.16
C ASN A 51 -10.24 -11.73 9.63
N LYS A 52 -9.40 -10.93 8.98
CA LYS A 52 -9.32 -10.86 7.51
C LYS A 52 -8.00 -11.43 7.00
N ASP A 53 -8.10 -12.30 5.99
CA ASP A 53 -6.97 -12.78 5.21
C ASP A 53 -6.86 -12.07 3.87
N THR A 54 -7.91 -11.36 3.49
CA THR A 54 -8.02 -10.66 2.21
C THR A 54 -8.42 -9.22 2.48
N ILE A 55 -7.78 -8.27 1.81
CA ILE A 55 -8.25 -6.90 1.78
C ILE A 55 -9.10 -6.73 0.53
N GLU A 56 -10.31 -6.22 0.70
CA GLU A 56 -11.25 -6.00 -0.38
C GLU A 56 -11.94 -4.66 -0.17
N TYR A 57 -11.82 -3.76 -1.13
CA TYR A 57 -12.31 -2.41 -0.98
C TYR A 57 -12.62 -1.76 -2.33
N ILE A 58 -13.48 -0.74 -2.30
CA ILE A 58 -13.71 0.16 -3.41
C ILE A 58 -12.93 1.43 -3.11
N ARG A 59 -12.02 1.80 -4.01
CA ARG A 59 -11.16 2.96 -3.82
C ARG A 59 -12.00 4.23 -3.57
N GLU A 60 -11.66 5.00 -2.53
CA GLU A 60 -12.41 6.19 -2.12
C GLU A 60 -12.65 7.17 -3.29
N LYS A 61 -11.64 7.41 -4.11
CA LYS A 61 -11.74 8.30 -5.27
C LYS A 61 -12.70 7.79 -6.35
N SER A 62 -13.06 6.51 -6.34
CA SER A 62 -13.83 5.85 -7.39
C SER A 62 -15.24 5.48 -6.98
N LYS A 63 -15.58 5.53 -5.69
CA LYS A 63 -16.85 4.98 -5.19
C LYS A 63 -18.08 5.76 -5.67
N ASN A 64 -17.92 6.99 -6.13
CA ASN A 64 -19.01 7.82 -6.65
C ASN A 64 -19.04 7.86 -8.17
N THR A 65 -18.21 7.07 -8.86
CA THR A 65 -18.23 7.04 -10.32
C THR A 65 -19.27 6.03 -10.82
N LYS A 66 -20.02 6.41 -11.86
CA LYS A 66 -21.10 5.60 -12.44
C LYS A 66 -20.60 4.38 -13.23
N LYS A 67 -19.30 4.14 -13.29
CA LYS A 67 -18.72 3.05 -14.09
C LYS A 67 -18.39 1.84 -13.22
N GLY A 68 -19.44 1.10 -12.80
CA GLY A 68 -19.30 -0.23 -12.24
C GLY A 68 -18.35 -0.38 -11.05
N ASP A 69 -18.35 -1.56 -10.47
CA ASP A 69 -17.58 -1.86 -9.27
C ASP A 69 -16.08 -1.96 -9.57
N LYS A 70 -15.32 -0.94 -9.18
CA LYS A 70 -13.86 -0.93 -9.26
C LYS A 70 -13.28 -1.50 -7.96
N LYS A 71 -13.75 -2.68 -7.60
CA LYS A 71 -13.34 -3.35 -6.37
C LYS A 71 -11.95 -3.93 -6.52
N VAL A 72 -11.08 -3.59 -5.58
CA VAL A 72 -9.76 -4.22 -5.43
C VAL A 72 -9.87 -5.34 -4.42
N SER A 73 -9.35 -6.51 -4.76
CA SER A 73 -9.30 -7.67 -3.86
C SER A 73 -7.90 -8.26 -3.91
N LEU A 74 -7.22 -8.29 -2.76
CA LEU A 74 -5.87 -8.82 -2.62
C LEU A 74 -5.81 -9.72 -1.41
N THR A 75 -5.04 -10.82 -1.51
CA THR A 75 -4.68 -11.59 -0.32
C THR A 75 -3.64 -10.81 0.47
N ILE A 76 -3.82 -10.71 1.79
CA ILE A 76 -2.86 -10.02 2.66
C ILE A 76 -1.57 -10.84 2.70
N PRO A 77 -0.44 -10.31 2.21
CA PRO A 77 0.81 -11.06 2.24
C PRO A 77 1.34 -11.19 3.68
N ASP A 78 2.10 -12.23 3.92
CA ASP A 78 2.63 -12.52 5.26
C ASP A 78 3.48 -11.36 5.80
N GLU A 79 4.18 -10.64 4.93
CA GLU A 79 4.99 -9.49 5.32
C GLU A 79 4.17 -8.38 6.00
N ALA A 80 2.91 -8.23 5.62
CA ALA A 80 2.03 -7.20 6.18
C ALA A 80 1.45 -7.58 7.54
N LYS A 81 1.33 -8.86 7.82
CA LYS A 81 0.61 -9.37 9.00
C LYS A 81 1.18 -8.88 10.34
N PRO A 82 2.50 -8.90 10.57
CA PRO A 82 3.06 -8.38 11.84
C PRO A 82 2.77 -6.89 12.05
N ILE A 83 2.81 -6.12 10.99
CA ILE A 83 2.52 -4.68 11.05
C ILE A 83 1.05 -4.45 11.42
N ILE A 84 0.14 -5.16 10.75
CA ILE A 84 -1.29 -5.07 11.05
C ILE A 84 -1.55 -5.46 12.49
N LYS A 85 -0.95 -6.55 12.96
CA LYS A 85 -1.10 -7.03 14.34
C LYS A 85 -0.68 -5.97 15.36
N GLU A 86 0.39 -5.23 15.08
CA GLU A 86 0.88 -4.21 16.01
C GLU A 86 -0.07 -3.02 16.14
N TRP A 87 -0.68 -2.59 15.03
CA TRP A 87 -1.43 -1.33 15.01
C TRP A 87 -2.95 -1.50 14.99
N ILE A 88 -3.45 -2.74 14.91
CA ILE A 88 -4.89 -2.97 14.87
C ILE A 88 -5.54 -2.60 16.20
N SER A 89 -6.68 -1.89 16.12
CA SER A 89 -7.47 -1.53 17.29
C SER A 89 -8.63 -2.51 17.51
N LYS A 90 -9.37 -2.33 18.59
CA LYS A 90 -10.55 -3.15 18.88
C LYS A 90 -11.61 -3.07 17.79
N SER A 91 -11.69 -1.93 17.09
CA SER A 91 -12.62 -1.76 15.97
C SER A 91 -12.21 -2.54 14.74
N GLY A 92 -10.97 -3.05 14.68
CA GLY A 92 -10.40 -3.69 13.52
C GLY A 92 -9.67 -2.74 12.57
N LYS A 93 -9.83 -1.45 12.77
CA LYS A 93 -9.09 -0.45 11.99
C LYS A 93 -7.73 -0.20 12.63
N LEU A 94 -6.77 0.23 11.80
CA LEU A 94 -5.45 0.63 12.31
C LEU A 94 -5.56 1.92 13.11
N ASN A 95 -4.82 2.01 14.21
CA ASN A 95 -4.81 3.17 15.10
C ASN A 95 -3.37 3.48 15.51
N PHE A 96 -2.92 4.67 15.14
CA PHE A 96 -1.56 5.14 15.43
C PHE A 96 -1.51 6.15 16.57
N GLY A 97 -2.63 6.31 17.29
CA GLY A 97 -2.71 7.23 18.43
C GLY A 97 -2.86 8.70 18.06
N TYR A 98 -3.12 9.01 16.81
CA TYR A 98 -3.29 10.38 16.34
C TYR A 98 -4.77 10.72 16.33
N LYS A 99 -5.16 11.76 17.08
CA LYS A 99 -6.57 12.08 17.39
C LYS A 99 -7.16 13.25 16.59
N TYR A 100 -6.49 13.66 15.52
CA TYR A 100 -6.95 14.79 14.73
C TYR A 100 -7.71 14.33 13.47
N THR A 101 -8.08 15.27 12.62
CA THR A 101 -8.78 14.98 11.37
C THR A 101 -7.90 14.11 10.45
N TYR A 102 -8.53 13.41 9.51
CA TYR A 102 -7.79 12.64 8.50
C TYR A 102 -6.82 13.53 7.73
N ASP A 103 -7.24 14.72 7.35
CA ASP A 103 -6.37 15.63 6.58
C ASP A 103 -5.10 15.99 7.34
N ASN A 104 -5.23 16.29 8.65
CA ASN A 104 -4.08 16.55 9.49
C ASN A 104 -3.22 15.29 9.68
N PHE A 105 -3.84 14.13 9.81
CA PHE A 105 -3.12 12.87 9.90
C PHE A 105 -2.30 12.61 8.63
N ARG A 106 -2.90 12.80 7.47
CA ARG A 106 -2.23 12.65 6.17
C ARG A 106 -0.99 13.52 6.07
N LYS A 107 -1.11 14.77 6.48
CA LYS A 107 0.02 15.71 6.49
C LYS A 107 1.10 15.27 7.47
N TYR A 108 0.70 14.80 8.64
CA TYR A 108 1.61 14.29 9.66
C TYR A 108 2.37 13.07 9.16
N VAL A 109 1.69 12.12 8.56
CA VAL A 109 2.32 10.91 7.98
C VAL A 109 3.35 11.29 6.92
N THR A 110 2.99 12.20 6.02
CA THR A 110 3.91 12.67 4.97
C THR A 110 5.17 13.29 5.57
N LYS A 111 5.01 14.13 6.58
CA LYS A 111 6.13 14.77 7.28
C LYS A 111 7.03 13.71 7.94
N GLU A 112 6.44 12.75 8.64
CA GLU A 112 7.23 11.76 9.38
C GLU A 112 7.93 10.76 8.45
N ILE A 113 7.32 10.41 7.30
CA ILE A 113 8.00 9.62 6.28
C ILE A 113 9.23 10.36 5.74
N GLY A 114 9.09 11.66 5.46
CA GLY A 114 10.22 12.49 5.02
C GLY A 114 11.33 12.54 6.06
N ARG A 115 10.98 12.70 7.34
CA ARG A 115 11.94 12.69 8.44
C ARG A 115 12.67 11.36 8.54
N LEU A 116 11.93 10.27 8.43
CA LEU A 116 12.53 8.93 8.46
C LEU A 116 13.53 8.74 7.33
N ALA A 117 13.12 9.08 6.10
CA ALA A 117 13.95 8.93 4.91
C ALA A 117 15.27 9.72 5.06
N GLU A 118 15.18 10.96 5.50
CA GLU A 118 16.35 11.79 5.74
C GLU A 118 17.26 11.18 6.80
N LYS A 119 16.69 10.72 7.91
CA LYS A 119 17.42 10.17 9.02
C LYS A 119 18.19 8.89 8.67
N ILE A 120 17.66 8.07 7.77
CA ILE A 120 18.30 6.83 7.34
C ILE A 120 19.16 6.99 6.08
N GLY A 121 19.30 8.21 5.57
CA GLY A 121 20.24 8.51 4.48
C GLY A 121 19.66 8.38 3.07
N ILE A 122 18.35 8.43 2.92
CA ILE A 122 17.71 8.49 1.60
C ILE A 122 17.65 9.94 1.15
N GLU A 123 18.33 10.25 0.04
CA GLU A 123 18.38 11.62 -0.48
C GLU A 123 17.12 12.02 -1.23
N SER A 124 16.39 11.05 -1.79
CA SER A 124 15.16 11.31 -2.53
C SER A 124 14.07 11.87 -1.62
N HIS A 125 13.19 12.68 -2.21
CA HIS A 125 12.00 13.14 -1.51
C HIS A 125 11.00 11.98 -1.39
N VAL A 126 10.73 11.54 -0.18
CA VAL A 126 9.86 10.39 0.10
C VAL A 126 8.60 10.85 0.81
N VAL A 127 7.47 10.48 0.27
CA VAL A 127 6.14 10.73 0.83
C VAL A 127 5.37 9.40 0.89
N TYR A 128 4.19 9.39 1.49
CA TYR A 128 3.40 8.16 1.53
C TYR A 128 3.14 7.62 0.12
N TYR A 129 2.80 8.51 -0.82
CA TYR A 129 2.52 8.15 -2.21
C TYR A 129 3.71 7.51 -2.92
N SER A 130 4.92 7.71 -2.41
CA SER A 130 6.13 7.09 -2.96
C SER A 130 6.07 5.57 -2.92
N ALA A 131 5.41 4.97 -1.92
CA ALA A 131 5.23 3.52 -1.85
C ALA A 131 4.42 3.01 -3.04
N ARG A 132 3.35 3.71 -3.39
CA ARG A 132 2.48 3.38 -4.52
C ARG A 132 3.24 3.51 -5.86
N LYS A 133 3.95 4.62 -6.03
CA LYS A 133 4.75 4.84 -7.23
C LYS A 133 5.85 3.80 -7.38
N SER A 134 6.52 3.46 -6.27
CA SER A 134 7.58 2.44 -6.27
C SER A 134 7.03 1.04 -6.56
N PHE A 135 5.89 0.69 -5.98
CA PHE A 135 5.23 -0.60 -6.25
C PHE A 135 4.99 -0.78 -7.75
N VAL A 136 4.40 0.23 -8.40
CA VAL A 136 4.10 0.18 -9.83
C VAL A 136 5.39 0.14 -10.66
N GLN A 137 6.35 1.00 -10.35
CA GLN A 137 7.61 1.07 -11.10
C GLN A 137 8.38 -0.25 -10.99
N HIS A 138 8.51 -0.78 -9.78
CA HIS A 138 9.22 -2.05 -9.56
C HIS A 138 8.51 -3.22 -10.24
N GLY A 139 7.18 -3.23 -10.18
CA GLY A 139 6.40 -4.25 -10.88
C GLY A 139 6.59 -4.19 -12.38
N PHE A 140 6.56 -3.01 -12.95
CA PHE A 140 6.79 -2.81 -14.38
C PHE A 140 8.18 -3.27 -14.80
N GLU A 141 9.20 -2.93 -14.01
CA GLU A 141 10.59 -3.35 -14.26
C GLU A 141 10.75 -4.88 -14.19
N LEU A 142 9.95 -5.55 -13.37
CA LEU A 142 9.91 -7.01 -13.26
C LEU A 142 9.10 -7.68 -14.37
N GLY A 143 8.57 -6.90 -15.32
CA GLY A 143 7.77 -7.41 -16.42
C GLY A 143 6.33 -7.73 -16.09
N ILE A 144 5.81 -7.22 -14.98
CA ILE A 144 4.40 -7.41 -14.63
C ILE A 144 3.55 -6.58 -15.57
N ASN A 145 2.46 -7.18 -16.05
CA ASN A 145 1.51 -6.55 -16.95
C ASN A 145 0.92 -5.28 -16.32
N LEU A 146 0.87 -4.20 -17.10
CA LEU A 146 0.38 -2.90 -16.63
C LEU A 146 -1.06 -2.97 -16.13
N GLU A 147 -1.91 -3.75 -16.81
CA GLU A 147 -3.31 -3.93 -16.39
C GLU A 147 -3.40 -4.54 -14.99
N THR A 148 -2.55 -5.51 -14.68
CA THR A 148 -2.50 -6.11 -13.34
C THR A 148 -2.04 -5.08 -12.30
N LEU A 149 -1.03 -4.28 -12.61
CA LEU A 149 -0.55 -3.23 -11.71
C LEU A 149 -1.63 -2.17 -11.47
N GLU A 150 -2.34 -1.76 -12.52
CA GLU A 150 -3.46 -0.82 -12.39
C GLU A 150 -4.56 -1.39 -11.49
N TYR A 151 -4.86 -2.68 -11.61
CA TYR A 151 -5.82 -3.34 -10.72
C TYR A 151 -5.36 -3.28 -9.27
N CYS A 152 -4.10 -3.62 -9.00
CA CYS A 152 -3.56 -3.60 -7.62
C CYS A 152 -3.72 -2.24 -6.95
N ILE A 153 -3.52 -1.17 -7.70
CA ILE A 153 -3.61 0.19 -7.15
C ILE A 153 -5.02 0.79 -7.25
N GLY A 154 -5.99 0.02 -7.76
CA GLY A 154 -7.38 0.45 -7.84
C GLY A 154 -7.66 1.50 -8.92
N GLN A 155 -6.82 1.60 -9.95
CA GLN A 155 -7.10 2.48 -11.07
C GLN A 155 -8.14 1.89 -12.00
N SER A 156 -8.74 2.76 -12.83
CA SER A 156 -9.85 2.40 -13.69
C SER A 156 -9.48 1.29 -14.67
N MET A 157 -10.27 0.25 -14.66
CA MET A 157 -10.15 -0.86 -15.59
C MET A 157 -11.04 -0.63 -16.80
N LYS A 158 -10.49 -0.75 -18.00
CA LYS A 158 -11.24 -0.53 -19.25
C LYS A 158 -12.13 -1.70 -19.64
N MET A 159 -12.07 -2.81 -18.90
CA MET A 159 -12.73 -4.05 -19.33
C MET A 159 -13.75 -4.53 -18.31
N ASN A 160 -15.00 -4.49 -18.73
CA ASN A 160 -16.10 -5.14 -18.06
C ASN A 160 -16.35 -6.46 -18.79
N ARG A 161 -15.96 -7.60 -18.19
CA ARG A 161 -16.15 -8.92 -18.78
C ARG A 161 -17.13 -9.74 -17.96
N PRO A 162 -18.41 -9.75 -18.34
CA PRO A 162 -19.46 -10.42 -17.55
C PRO A 162 -19.41 -11.94 -17.60
N ILE A 163 -18.62 -12.55 -18.47
CA ILE A 163 -18.62 -14.01 -18.67
C ILE A 163 -17.78 -14.79 -17.66
N PHE A 164 -17.08 -14.09 -16.76
CA PHE A 164 -16.30 -14.75 -15.70
C PHE A 164 -16.25 -13.86 -14.45
N ASN A 165 -15.87 -14.47 -13.32
CA ASN A 165 -15.72 -13.71 -12.09
C ASN A 165 -14.43 -12.89 -12.15
N TYR A 166 -14.56 -11.65 -12.63
CA TYR A 166 -13.45 -10.75 -12.87
C TYR A 166 -12.63 -10.48 -11.59
N VAL A 167 -13.33 -10.19 -10.48
CA VAL A 167 -12.65 -9.90 -9.20
C VAL A 167 -11.82 -11.09 -8.74
N LYS A 168 -12.35 -12.31 -8.82
CA LYS A 168 -11.64 -13.52 -8.39
C LYS A 168 -10.39 -13.77 -9.25
N ILE A 169 -10.50 -13.60 -10.56
CA ILE A 169 -9.40 -13.82 -11.49
C ILE A 169 -8.34 -12.75 -11.31
N MET A 170 -8.75 -11.49 -11.20
CA MET A 170 -7.80 -10.39 -11.00
C MET A 170 -7.11 -10.48 -9.65
N ARG A 171 -7.78 -10.95 -8.59
CA ARG A 171 -7.13 -11.21 -7.31
C ARG A 171 -5.99 -12.21 -7.46
N LYS A 172 -6.20 -13.29 -8.21
CA LYS A 172 -5.15 -14.28 -8.47
C LYS A 172 -3.93 -13.64 -9.14
N HIS A 173 -4.16 -12.83 -10.18
CA HIS A 173 -3.09 -12.13 -10.87
C HIS A 173 -2.39 -11.11 -9.97
N ALA A 174 -3.16 -10.38 -9.18
CA ALA A 174 -2.63 -9.40 -8.24
C ALA A 174 -1.77 -10.08 -7.17
N ASP A 175 -2.22 -11.21 -6.62
CA ASP A 175 -1.47 -11.97 -5.63
C ASP A 175 -0.14 -12.45 -6.19
N GLN A 176 -0.12 -12.93 -7.42
CA GLN A 176 1.11 -13.35 -8.11
C GLN A 176 2.06 -12.16 -8.34
N ALA A 177 1.52 -11.03 -8.75
CA ALA A 177 2.31 -9.80 -8.95
C ALA A 177 2.92 -9.32 -7.65
N ILE A 178 2.13 -9.26 -6.58
CA ILE A 178 2.61 -8.85 -5.26
C ILE A 178 3.70 -9.80 -4.80
N ARG A 179 3.50 -11.11 -4.93
CA ARG A 179 4.50 -12.09 -4.52
C ARG A 179 5.82 -11.88 -5.27
N LYS A 180 5.76 -11.63 -6.55
CA LYS A 180 6.95 -11.38 -7.36
C LYS A 180 7.69 -10.10 -6.94
N ILE A 181 6.94 -9.03 -6.67
CA ILE A 181 7.52 -7.75 -6.23
C ILE A 181 8.17 -7.89 -4.86
N LEU A 182 7.48 -8.56 -3.93
CA LEU A 182 7.97 -8.72 -2.55
C LEU A 182 9.16 -9.68 -2.49
N ASP A 183 9.15 -10.74 -3.29
CA ASP A 183 10.30 -11.65 -3.35
C ASP A 183 11.56 -10.95 -3.89
N ASN A 184 11.39 -9.93 -4.73
CA ASN A 184 12.50 -9.12 -5.21
C ASN A 184 13.21 -8.36 -4.08
N LEU A 185 12.53 -8.11 -2.96
CA LEU A 185 13.11 -7.50 -1.77
C LEU A 185 14.05 -8.45 -1.01
N LYS A 186 13.95 -9.75 -1.26
CA LYS A 186 14.78 -10.77 -0.60
C LYS A 186 16.16 -10.92 -1.24
N LYS A 187 16.32 -10.40 -2.42
CA LYS A 187 17.60 -10.43 -3.13
C LYS A 187 18.51 -9.32 -2.59
#